data_d13f891247c5d451f64eec6acef62c6b
#
_entry.id   d13f891247c5d451f64eec6acef62c6b
#
_cell.length_a   1.000
_cell.length_b   1.000
_cell.length_c   1.000
_cell.angle_alpha   90.00
_cell.angle_beta   90.00
_cell.angle_gamma   90.00
#
_symmetry.space_group_name_H-M   'P 1'
#
loop_
_entity.id
_entity.type
_entity.pdbx_description
1 polymer ?
#
loop_
_entity_poly.entity_id
_entity_poly.type
_entity_poly.pdbx_seq_one_letter_code
_entity_poly.pdbx_strand_id
1 'polypeptide(L)'
;MTEASISAALKDVRRALLDADVNVKVADALIEGVKKRSIGIEVSKGVTADQQFIKAMYDELLDMMGGDSSVDKNKAPQSSQNVPAATLAVGTVSEPAVVLLAGLQGAGKTTAAGKLALYLKEREVDYDAVAAMDPEESAQLLTSRMPTRKRKVLLAAADVYRPAAIKQLQVLGESIGVTVFSMGTEADPVDIAAAAVQKAKDEGYDTVLVDTAGRQVIDAELMDELRRIKETVNPDETLLVVDAMTGQEAASLTAAFDNAVGISGAILTKLDGDSRGGAAVSVRGVSGKPIKFVGTGEKTPDLEPFYPDRMASRILGMGDVISLVEKAAAEVSDADAAKMQKKMMDASFDFDDFLKQTSLVSKMGSLAGVAKMIPGMAGALSNSKMNEVEKRMKKNEAMINSMTKKERANPELLLTDRSGRSRVERIAKGAGLPFEEGVQFMSEFQKMRTMMSRMQKQMGGGGMGGEEEMAMAGGGMPPTGNRASRRKAKKVKKGGRGGGGGFGR
;
A
#
# COMPACT_ATOMS: atom_id res chain seq x y z
N MET A 1 -30.47 14.40 -7.04
CA MET A 1 -29.59 14.80 -8.16
C MET A 1 -30.26 14.51 -9.48
N THR A 2 -30.11 15.40 -10.49
CA THR A 2 -30.67 15.21 -11.83
C THR A 2 -29.61 14.69 -12.79
N GLU A 3 -30.00 14.02 -13.85
CA GLU A 3 -29.07 13.50 -14.88
C GLU A 3 -28.21 14.62 -15.50
N ALA A 4 -28.81 15.78 -15.74
CA ALA A 4 -28.10 16.94 -16.29
C ALA A 4 -27.01 17.46 -15.34
N SER A 5 -27.23 17.42 -14.00
CA SER A 5 -26.28 17.94 -13.00
C SER A 5 -25.04 17.05 -12.85
N ILE A 6 -25.15 15.74 -13.14
CA ILE A 6 -24.03 14.81 -12.99
C ILE A 6 -23.36 14.44 -14.32
N SER A 7 -23.97 14.79 -15.46
CA SER A 7 -23.48 14.41 -16.79
C SER A 7 -22.04 14.88 -17.09
N ALA A 8 -21.69 16.08 -16.67
CA ALA A 8 -20.32 16.60 -16.84
C ALA A 8 -19.34 15.81 -15.97
N ALA A 9 -19.66 15.61 -14.68
CA ALA A 9 -18.83 14.85 -13.78
C ALA A 9 -18.64 13.40 -14.23
N LEU A 10 -19.69 12.73 -14.74
CA LEU A 10 -19.59 11.37 -15.28
C LEU A 10 -18.65 11.28 -16.49
N LYS A 11 -18.62 12.30 -17.37
CA LYS A 11 -17.69 12.36 -18.49
C LYS A 11 -16.24 12.52 -18.01
N ASP A 12 -16.00 13.36 -17.01
CA ASP A 12 -14.67 13.58 -16.46
C ASP A 12 -14.17 12.31 -15.75
N VAL A 13 -15.05 11.63 -15.02
CA VAL A 13 -14.74 10.34 -14.38
C VAL A 13 -14.42 9.27 -15.41
N ARG A 14 -15.22 9.14 -16.45
CA ARG A 14 -14.96 8.20 -17.55
C ARG A 14 -13.58 8.43 -18.15
N ARG A 15 -13.27 9.70 -18.44
CA ARG A 15 -11.95 10.06 -18.96
C ARG A 15 -10.83 9.70 -17.99
N ALA A 16 -10.99 10.01 -16.71
CA ALA A 16 -10.00 9.67 -15.67
C ALA A 16 -9.78 8.17 -15.53
N LEU A 17 -10.83 7.34 -15.68
CA LEU A 17 -10.73 5.89 -15.68
C LEU A 17 -9.97 5.36 -16.90
N LEU A 18 -10.21 5.92 -18.07
CA LEU A 18 -9.47 5.56 -19.29
C LEU A 18 -8.00 6.02 -19.22
N ASP A 19 -7.74 7.20 -18.66
CA ASP A 19 -6.38 7.70 -18.37
C ASP A 19 -5.67 6.87 -17.28
N ALA A 20 -6.43 6.08 -16.52
CA ALA A 20 -5.94 5.11 -15.53
C ALA A 20 -5.85 3.68 -16.10
N ASP A 21 -5.90 3.52 -17.43
CA ASP A 21 -5.82 2.23 -18.13
C ASP A 21 -6.91 1.22 -17.76
N VAL A 22 -8.08 1.70 -17.31
CA VAL A 22 -9.25 0.84 -17.11
C VAL A 22 -9.81 0.42 -18.47
N ASN A 23 -10.21 -0.84 -18.61
CA ASN A 23 -10.85 -1.35 -19.81
C ASN A 23 -12.13 -0.58 -20.13
N VAL A 24 -12.35 -0.23 -21.40
CA VAL A 24 -13.47 0.62 -21.84
C VAL A 24 -14.83 0.07 -21.41
N LYS A 25 -15.06 -1.23 -21.59
CA LYS A 25 -16.34 -1.87 -21.21
C LYS A 25 -16.57 -1.81 -19.70
N VAL A 26 -15.51 -1.97 -18.91
CA VAL A 26 -15.57 -1.89 -17.46
C VAL A 26 -15.79 -0.46 -16.99
N ALA A 27 -15.13 0.52 -17.62
CA ALA A 27 -15.35 1.93 -17.34
C ALA A 27 -16.80 2.34 -17.64
N ASP A 28 -17.35 1.91 -18.78
CA ASP A 28 -18.74 2.20 -19.15
C ASP A 28 -19.74 1.53 -18.19
N ALA A 29 -19.50 0.30 -17.74
CA ALA A 29 -20.32 -0.37 -16.74
C ALA A 29 -20.29 0.37 -15.39
N LEU A 30 -19.10 0.81 -14.93
CA LEU A 30 -18.95 1.60 -13.70
C LEU A 30 -19.75 2.92 -13.80
N ILE A 31 -19.63 3.65 -14.92
CA ILE A 31 -20.36 4.91 -15.13
C ILE A 31 -21.86 4.69 -15.08
N GLU A 32 -22.36 3.61 -15.68
CA GLU A 32 -23.79 3.26 -15.65
C GLU A 32 -24.24 2.90 -14.22
N GLY A 33 -23.44 2.17 -13.46
CA GLY A 33 -23.70 1.85 -12.04
C GLY A 33 -23.75 3.11 -11.18
N VAL A 34 -22.75 4.00 -11.30
CA VAL A 34 -22.71 5.29 -10.60
C VAL A 34 -23.92 6.16 -10.96
N LYS A 35 -24.30 6.18 -12.27
CA LYS A 35 -25.49 6.89 -12.73
C LYS A 35 -26.75 6.38 -12.02
N LYS A 36 -26.95 5.05 -11.98
CA LYS A 36 -28.09 4.43 -11.30
C LYS A 36 -28.14 4.75 -9.81
N ARG A 37 -26.99 4.75 -9.14
CA ARG A 37 -26.88 5.09 -7.71
C ARG A 37 -27.06 6.58 -7.41
N SER A 38 -26.84 7.47 -8.39
CA SER A 38 -26.86 8.92 -8.18
C SER A 38 -28.19 9.59 -8.55
N ILE A 39 -28.91 9.05 -9.53
CA ILE A 39 -30.16 9.62 -10.02
C ILE A 39 -31.32 9.34 -9.05
N GLY A 40 -32.11 10.38 -8.76
CA GLY A 40 -33.30 10.28 -7.91
C GLY A 40 -33.03 10.30 -6.41
N ILE A 41 -31.78 10.31 -5.96
CA ILE A 41 -31.45 10.41 -4.55
C ILE A 41 -31.53 11.88 -4.12
N GLU A 42 -32.28 12.16 -3.05
CA GLU A 42 -32.24 13.45 -2.36
C GLU A 42 -30.90 13.61 -1.65
N VAL A 43 -30.32 14.80 -1.79
CA VAL A 43 -29.05 15.11 -1.12
C VAL A 43 -29.28 15.11 0.39
N SER A 44 -28.59 14.25 1.12
CA SER A 44 -28.71 14.11 2.57
C SER A 44 -28.41 15.44 3.26
N LYS A 45 -29.15 15.76 4.33
CA LYS A 45 -28.94 16.99 5.11
C LYS A 45 -27.50 17.02 5.65
N GLY A 46 -26.77 18.08 5.33
CA GLY A 46 -25.38 18.29 5.77
C GLY A 46 -24.29 17.70 4.84
N VAL A 47 -24.66 17.13 3.70
CA VAL A 47 -23.72 16.60 2.68
C VAL A 47 -23.87 17.39 1.39
N THR A 48 -22.79 17.72 0.70
CA THR A 48 -22.85 18.36 -0.61
C THR A 48 -23.16 17.35 -1.70
N ALA A 49 -23.68 17.80 -2.84
CA ALA A 49 -23.96 16.95 -4.00
C ALA A 49 -22.68 16.22 -4.49
N ASP A 50 -21.54 16.92 -4.47
CA ASP A 50 -20.24 16.37 -4.86
C ASP A 50 -19.79 15.24 -3.92
N GLN A 51 -19.94 15.42 -2.61
CA GLN A 51 -19.62 14.40 -1.62
C GLN A 51 -20.49 13.15 -1.77
N GLN A 52 -21.77 13.33 -2.06
CA GLN A 52 -22.68 12.22 -2.32
C GLN A 52 -22.36 11.49 -3.62
N PHE A 53 -21.93 12.21 -4.66
CA PHE A 53 -21.46 11.64 -5.92
C PHE A 53 -20.17 10.83 -5.74
N ILE A 54 -19.20 11.35 -4.98
CA ILE A 54 -17.96 10.64 -4.64
C ILE A 54 -18.27 9.36 -3.85
N LYS A 55 -19.23 9.41 -2.92
CA LYS A 55 -19.68 8.22 -2.19
C LYS A 55 -20.30 7.19 -3.14
N ALA A 56 -21.16 7.58 -4.05
CA ALA A 56 -21.76 6.67 -5.04
C ALA A 56 -20.70 6.00 -5.92
N MET A 57 -19.65 6.74 -6.30
CA MET A 57 -18.49 6.19 -7.03
C MET A 57 -17.70 5.18 -6.19
N TYR A 58 -17.46 5.52 -4.93
CA TYR A 58 -16.76 4.62 -4.01
C TYR A 58 -17.53 3.31 -3.81
N ASP A 59 -18.82 3.39 -3.54
CA ASP A 59 -19.68 2.24 -3.32
C ASP A 59 -19.75 1.35 -4.56
N GLU A 60 -19.83 1.93 -5.78
CA GLU A 60 -19.84 1.16 -7.03
C GLU A 60 -18.49 0.49 -7.31
N LEU A 61 -17.38 1.20 -7.09
CA LEU A 61 -16.03 0.62 -7.20
C LEU A 61 -15.85 -0.53 -6.20
N LEU A 62 -16.32 -0.36 -4.97
CA LEU A 62 -16.23 -1.36 -3.94
C LEU A 62 -16.94 -2.65 -4.36
N ASP A 63 -18.20 -2.54 -4.81
CA ASP A 63 -19.00 -3.70 -5.26
C ASP A 63 -18.39 -4.36 -6.51
N MET A 64 -17.92 -3.57 -7.48
CA MET A 64 -17.23 -4.12 -8.65
C MET A 64 -15.98 -4.91 -8.30
N MET A 65 -15.28 -4.54 -7.25
CA MET A 65 -14.07 -5.25 -6.79
C MET A 65 -14.35 -6.39 -5.82
N GLY A 66 -15.63 -6.66 -5.54
CA GLY A 66 -16.07 -7.78 -4.69
C GLY A 66 -16.15 -7.47 -3.20
N GLY A 67 -16.18 -6.18 -2.85
CA GLY A 67 -16.55 -5.71 -1.53
C GLY A 67 -18.06 -5.62 -1.38
N ASP A 68 -18.53 -5.31 -0.19
CA ASP A 68 -19.95 -5.10 0.12
C ASP A 68 -20.18 -3.65 0.56
N SER A 69 -20.81 -2.86 -0.32
CA SER A 69 -21.15 -1.47 -0.04
C SER A 69 -22.34 -1.31 0.90
N SER A 70 -23.11 -2.39 1.14
CA SER A 70 -24.29 -2.37 2.03
C SER A 70 -23.91 -2.39 3.51
N VAL A 71 -22.69 -2.80 3.86
CA VAL A 71 -22.21 -2.84 5.23
C VAL A 71 -21.93 -1.43 5.74
N ASP A 72 -22.73 -0.97 6.70
CA ASP A 72 -22.52 0.32 7.37
C ASP A 72 -21.26 0.24 8.26
N LYS A 73 -20.14 0.82 7.76
CA LYS A 73 -18.83 0.81 8.43
C LYS A 73 -18.85 1.42 9.84
N ASN A 74 -19.85 2.26 10.14
CA ASN A 74 -20.02 2.85 11.48
C ASN A 74 -20.68 1.91 12.49
N LYS A 75 -21.32 0.84 12.00
CA LYS A 75 -22.01 -0.16 12.83
C LYS A 75 -21.30 -1.51 12.82
N ALA A 76 -20.42 -1.76 11.86
CA ALA A 76 -19.69 -3.00 11.76
C ALA A 76 -18.56 -3.04 12.81
N PRO A 77 -18.31 -4.17 13.48
CA PRO A 77 -17.15 -4.32 14.35
C PRO A 77 -15.85 -4.06 13.56
N GLN A 78 -14.82 -3.51 14.22
CA GLN A 78 -13.56 -3.14 13.57
C GLN A 78 -12.91 -4.30 12.77
N SER A 79 -13.22 -5.54 13.13
CA SER A 79 -12.79 -6.76 12.42
C SER A 79 -13.39 -6.94 11.03
N SER A 80 -14.55 -6.33 10.72
CA SER A 80 -15.22 -6.44 9.42
C SER A 80 -14.77 -5.37 8.41
N GLN A 81 -13.96 -4.41 8.82
CA GLN A 81 -13.49 -3.31 7.95
C GLN A 81 -12.28 -3.70 7.08
N ASN A 82 -11.62 -4.84 7.36
CA ASN A 82 -10.42 -5.31 6.68
C ASN A 82 -10.55 -6.79 6.25
N VAL A 83 -11.67 -7.15 5.66
CA VAL A 83 -11.85 -8.52 5.14
C VAL A 83 -11.27 -8.58 3.73
N PRO A 84 -10.31 -9.49 3.44
CA PRO A 84 -9.83 -9.72 2.08
C PRO A 84 -10.98 -10.14 1.17
N ALA A 85 -10.92 -9.76 -0.10
CA ALA A 85 -11.95 -10.12 -1.09
C ALA A 85 -12.09 -11.63 -1.28
N ALA A 86 -11.03 -12.38 -1.04
CA ALA A 86 -11.03 -13.84 -1.10
C ALA A 86 -9.84 -14.42 -0.34
N THR A 87 -10.01 -15.64 0.16
CA THR A 87 -8.97 -16.42 0.84
C THR A 87 -8.48 -17.55 -0.05
N LEU A 88 -7.38 -18.19 0.34
CA LEU A 88 -6.86 -19.39 -0.32
C LEU A 88 -7.36 -20.66 0.38
N ALA A 89 -7.53 -21.71 -0.39
CA ALA A 89 -7.79 -23.05 0.13
C ALA A 89 -6.71 -23.48 1.14
N VAL A 90 -7.14 -24.20 2.15
CA VAL A 90 -6.27 -24.77 3.18
C VAL A 90 -6.30 -26.28 3.04
N GLY A 91 -5.12 -26.87 2.84
CA GLY A 91 -4.96 -28.30 2.82
C GLY A 91 -4.64 -28.86 4.20
N THR A 92 -4.74 -30.18 4.30
CA THR A 92 -4.30 -30.97 5.45
C THR A 92 -2.97 -31.68 5.12
N VAL A 93 -2.38 -32.35 6.10
CA VAL A 93 -1.18 -33.17 5.88
C VAL A 93 -1.45 -34.36 4.95
N SER A 94 -2.65 -34.92 5.01
CA SER A 94 -3.07 -36.05 4.15
C SER A 94 -3.51 -35.59 2.75
N GLU A 95 -4.08 -34.39 2.66
CA GLU A 95 -4.57 -33.78 1.42
C GLU A 95 -4.06 -32.34 1.32
N PRO A 96 -2.84 -32.13 0.77
CA PRO A 96 -2.27 -30.81 0.62
C PRO A 96 -3.07 -29.98 -0.37
N ALA A 97 -3.35 -28.72 -0.04
CA ALA A 97 -3.94 -27.77 -0.99
C ALA A 97 -2.97 -27.52 -2.16
N VAL A 98 -3.45 -27.67 -3.36
CA VAL A 98 -2.66 -27.46 -4.59
C VAL A 98 -3.06 -26.13 -5.22
N VAL A 99 -2.09 -25.24 -5.38
CA VAL A 99 -2.26 -23.93 -6.02
C VAL A 99 -1.45 -23.88 -7.31
N LEU A 100 -2.12 -23.80 -8.44
CA LEU A 100 -1.53 -23.67 -9.75
C LEU A 100 -1.37 -22.20 -10.13
N LEU A 101 -0.16 -21.77 -10.45
CA LEU A 101 0.13 -20.40 -10.90
C LEU A 101 0.23 -20.37 -12.42
N ALA A 102 -0.67 -19.63 -13.09
CA ALA A 102 -0.69 -19.45 -14.53
C ALA A 102 -0.42 -17.99 -14.90
N GLY A 103 -0.06 -17.71 -16.16
CA GLY A 103 0.13 -16.33 -16.65
C GLY A 103 1.23 -16.23 -17.69
N LEU A 104 1.38 -15.05 -18.31
CA LEU A 104 2.38 -14.80 -19.35
C LEU A 104 3.81 -14.71 -18.80
N GLN A 105 4.76 -14.77 -19.71
CA GLN A 105 6.17 -14.52 -19.40
C GLN A 105 6.35 -13.07 -18.93
N GLY A 106 7.13 -12.87 -17.87
CA GLY A 106 7.37 -11.54 -17.32
C GLY A 106 6.28 -11.02 -16.38
N ALA A 107 5.14 -11.71 -16.25
CA ALA A 107 4.10 -11.37 -15.28
C ALA A 107 4.52 -11.54 -13.80
N GLY A 108 5.66 -12.17 -13.54
CA GLY A 108 6.21 -12.31 -12.18
C GLY A 108 5.76 -13.58 -11.46
N LYS A 109 5.36 -14.67 -12.17
CA LYS A 109 4.90 -15.94 -11.57
C LYS A 109 5.88 -16.51 -10.54
N THR A 110 7.11 -16.75 -10.93
CA THR A 110 8.16 -17.32 -10.06
C THR A 110 8.39 -16.46 -8.81
N THR A 111 8.38 -15.13 -8.98
CA THR A 111 8.48 -14.20 -7.85
C THR A 111 7.23 -14.23 -6.97
N ALA A 112 6.03 -14.30 -7.58
CA ALA A 112 4.77 -14.42 -6.86
C ALA A 112 4.68 -15.77 -6.11
N ALA A 113 5.16 -16.86 -6.70
CA ALA A 113 5.27 -18.17 -6.03
C ALA A 113 6.08 -18.08 -4.73
N GLY A 114 7.27 -17.48 -4.79
CA GLY A 114 8.11 -17.31 -3.60
C GLY A 114 7.50 -16.37 -2.56
N LYS A 115 6.92 -15.23 -2.98
CA LYS A 115 6.23 -14.30 -2.09
C LYS A 115 5.03 -14.96 -1.40
N LEU A 116 4.22 -15.69 -2.16
CA LEU A 116 3.07 -16.42 -1.64
C LEU A 116 3.51 -17.54 -0.68
N ALA A 117 4.59 -18.26 -1.00
CA ALA A 117 5.15 -19.28 -0.12
C ALA A 117 5.59 -18.69 1.23
N LEU A 118 6.28 -17.55 1.22
CA LEU A 118 6.67 -16.86 2.45
C LEU A 118 5.43 -16.41 3.24
N TYR A 119 4.47 -15.77 2.56
CA TYR A 119 3.23 -15.31 3.17
C TYR A 119 2.47 -16.45 3.87
N LEU A 120 2.36 -17.61 3.22
CA LEU A 120 1.66 -18.78 3.79
C LEU A 120 2.44 -19.42 4.94
N LYS A 121 3.78 -19.53 4.82
CA LYS A 121 4.66 -20.07 5.84
C LYS A 121 4.62 -19.27 7.15
N GLU A 122 4.50 -17.97 7.08
CA GLU A 122 4.46 -17.08 8.26
C GLU A 122 3.10 -17.09 8.98
N ARG A 123 2.05 -17.62 8.35
CA ARG A 123 0.72 -17.70 8.94
C ARG A 123 0.53 -19.00 9.71
N GLU A 124 -0.05 -18.85 10.88
CA GLU A 124 -0.51 -19.95 11.71
C GLU A 124 -1.95 -20.31 11.33
N VAL A 125 -2.25 -21.59 11.22
CA VAL A 125 -3.59 -22.12 10.90
C VAL A 125 -3.96 -23.14 11.95
N ASP A 126 -5.19 -23.04 12.45
CA ASP A 126 -5.83 -24.08 13.27
C ASP A 126 -6.44 -25.13 12.34
N TYR A 127 -5.70 -26.21 12.13
CA TYR A 127 -6.12 -27.30 11.24
C TYR A 127 -7.30 -28.09 11.77
N ASP A 128 -7.47 -28.18 13.10
CA ASP A 128 -8.57 -28.94 13.70
C ASP A 128 -9.88 -28.16 13.54
N ALA A 129 -9.83 -26.82 13.67
CA ALA A 129 -10.99 -25.97 13.41
C ALA A 129 -11.36 -25.97 11.91
N VAL A 130 -10.36 -25.97 11.01
CA VAL A 130 -10.57 -25.99 9.54
C VAL A 130 -11.15 -27.31 9.09
N ALA A 131 -10.72 -28.44 9.66
CA ALA A 131 -11.24 -29.78 9.30
C ALA A 131 -12.70 -29.99 9.73
N ALA A 132 -13.20 -29.22 10.70
CA ALA A 132 -14.54 -29.31 11.23
C ALA A 132 -15.57 -28.39 10.52
N MET A 133 -15.15 -27.56 9.56
CA MET A 133 -15.95 -26.52 8.95
C MET A 133 -16.27 -26.76 7.47
N ASP A 134 -17.40 -26.17 7.03
CA ASP A 134 -17.71 -26.05 5.61
C ASP A 134 -16.63 -25.24 4.86
N PRO A 135 -16.33 -25.55 3.58
CA PRO A 135 -15.27 -24.87 2.81
C PRO A 135 -15.40 -23.34 2.75
N GLU A 136 -16.61 -22.80 2.80
CA GLU A 136 -16.85 -21.35 2.81
C GLU A 136 -16.58 -20.70 4.18
N GLU A 137 -16.85 -21.41 5.28
CA GLU A 137 -16.57 -20.93 6.64
C GLU A 137 -15.11 -21.07 7.01
N SER A 138 -14.44 -22.14 6.56
CA SER A 138 -13.00 -22.34 6.79
C SER A 138 -12.15 -21.23 6.15
N ALA A 139 -12.61 -20.66 5.04
CA ALA A 139 -11.98 -19.53 4.38
C ALA A 139 -12.00 -18.24 5.24
N GLN A 140 -13.06 -18.01 6.04
CA GLN A 140 -13.18 -16.83 6.90
C GLN A 140 -12.35 -16.93 8.18
N LEU A 141 -12.10 -18.13 8.68
CA LEU A 141 -11.30 -18.35 9.91
C LEU A 141 -9.82 -18.10 9.74
N LEU A 142 -9.30 -18.18 8.51
CA LEU A 142 -7.89 -17.85 8.22
C LEU A 142 -7.53 -16.39 8.52
N THR A 143 -8.52 -15.53 8.76
CA THR A 143 -8.35 -14.14 9.13
C THR A 143 -8.43 -13.90 10.64
N SER A 144 -8.95 -14.87 11.44
CA SER A 144 -9.06 -14.73 12.88
C SER A 144 -7.92 -15.46 13.61
N ARG A 145 -7.42 -14.84 14.66
CA ARG A 145 -6.30 -15.28 15.51
C ARG A 145 -6.68 -16.56 16.28
N MET A 146 -6.43 -17.74 15.71
CA MET A 146 -6.26 -18.93 16.55
C MET A 146 -4.97 -19.63 16.18
N PRO A 147 -4.08 -19.84 17.14
CA PRO A 147 -2.73 -20.30 16.85
C PRO A 147 -2.67 -21.81 16.96
N THR A 148 -2.10 -22.53 15.97
CA THR A 148 -1.47 -23.77 16.41
C THR A 148 -0.38 -24.32 15.51
N ARG A 149 -0.35 -24.04 14.21
CA ARG A 149 0.72 -24.61 13.37
C ARG A 149 1.06 -23.72 12.18
N LYS A 150 2.35 -23.49 11.96
CA LYS A 150 2.86 -22.84 10.75
C LYS A 150 2.66 -23.75 9.54
N ARG A 151 2.23 -23.21 8.42
CA ARG A 151 2.07 -23.95 7.18
C ARG A 151 3.41 -24.52 6.68
N LYS A 152 3.36 -25.75 6.17
CA LYS A 152 4.51 -26.39 5.54
C LYS A 152 4.29 -26.39 4.03
N VAL A 153 4.93 -25.45 3.35
CA VAL A 153 4.74 -25.18 1.92
C VAL A 153 5.82 -25.88 1.09
N LEU A 154 5.44 -26.50 -0.03
CA LEU A 154 6.31 -27.03 -1.07
C LEU A 154 6.15 -26.20 -2.35
N LEU A 155 7.26 -25.74 -2.93
CA LEU A 155 7.30 -25.13 -4.25
C LEU A 155 7.64 -26.17 -5.31
N ALA A 156 6.89 -26.25 -6.41
CA ALA A 156 7.17 -27.14 -7.53
C ALA A 156 7.61 -26.31 -8.75
N ALA A 157 8.81 -26.56 -9.27
CA ALA A 157 9.40 -25.86 -10.41
C ALA A 157 9.00 -26.55 -11.71
N ALA A 158 7.84 -26.21 -12.28
CA ALA A 158 7.33 -26.76 -13.52
C ALA A 158 7.61 -25.89 -14.76
N ASP A 159 8.36 -24.77 -14.65
CA ASP A 159 8.87 -24.01 -15.81
C ASP A 159 10.17 -24.66 -16.33
N VAL A 160 10.01 -25.78 -17.03
CA VAL A 160 11.14 -26.57 -17.56
C VAL A 160 11.82 -25.96 -18.79
N TYR A 161 11.11 -25.08 -19.52
CA TYR A 161 11.62 -24.44 -20.73
C TYR A 161 12.69 -23.37 -20.44
N ARG A 162 12.81 -22.98 -19.18
CA ARG A 162 13.73 -21.94 -18.73
C ARG A 162 14.59 -22.44 -17.57
N PRO A 163 15.78 -23.03 -17.85
CA PRO A 163 16.68 -23.51 -16.79
C PRO A 163 16.98 -22.45 -15.71
N ALA A 164 17.05 -21.19 -16.14
CA ALA A 164 17.25 -20.06 -15.23
C ALA A 164 16.06 -19.85 -14.27
N ALA A 165 14.82 -20.17 -14.66
CA ALA A 165 13.65 -20.03 -13.81
C ALA A 165 13.66 -21.07 -12.67
N ILE A 166 14.02 -22.34 -12.98
CA ILE A 166 14.19 -23.38 -11.96
C ILE A 166 15.23 -22.95 -10.92
N LYS A 167 16.41 -22.49 -11.38
CA LYS A 167 17.46 -22.01 -10.48
C LYS A 167 17.03 -20.79 -9.68
N GLN A 168 16.32 -19.87 -10.30
CA GLN A 168 15.77 -18.68 -9.62
C GLN A 168 14.81 -19.09 -8.51
N LEU A 169 13.89 -20.03 -8.77
CA LEU A 169 12.95 -20.52 -7.75
C LEU A 169 13.69 -21.23 -6.61
N GLN A 170 14.74 -22.03 -6.91
CA GLN A 170 15.57 -22.68 -5.90
C GLN A 170 16.27 -21.66 -4.98
N VAL A 171 16.94 -20.67 -5.55
CA VAL A 171 17.60 -19.60 -4.78
C VAL A 171 16.59 -18.84 -3.94
N LEU A 172 15.42 -18.55 -4.50
CA LEU A 172 14.34 -17.88 -3.78
C LEU A 172 13.83 -18.73 -2.63
N GLY A 173 13.58 -20.03 -2.87
CA GLY A 173 13.17 -20.99 -1.85
C GLY A 173 14.19 -21.11 -0.70
N GLU A 174 15.47 -21.19 -1.02
CA GLU A 174 16.55 -21.21 -0.03
C GLU A 174 16.55 -19.92 0.82
N SER A 175 16.38 -18.76 0.19
CA SER A 175 16.39 -17.46 0.88
C SER A 175 15.24 -17.29 1.89
N ILE A 176 14.09 -17.92 1.63
CA ILE A 176 12.90 -17.88 2.49
C ILE A 176 12.74 -19.16 3.34
N GLY A 177 13.65 -20.13 3.18
CA GLY A 177 13.62 -21.41 3.89
C GLY A 177 12.38 -22.26 3.54
N VAL A 178 12.02 -22.31 2.26
CA VAL A 178 10.94 -23.15 1.71
C VAL A 178 11.54 -24.15 0.73
N THR A 179 11.12 -25.42 0.83
CA THR A 179 11.62 -26.51 -0.03
C THR A 179 11.13 -26.33 -1.46
N VAL A 180 12.02 -26.48 -2.43
CA VAL A 180 11.69 -26.48 -3.86
C VAL A 180 11.90 -27.87 -4.43
N PHE A 181 10.86 -28.40 -5.07
CA PHE A 181 10.89 -29.65 -5.82
C PHE A 181 11.12 -29.36 -7.30
N SER A 182 12.03 -30.12 -7.93
CA SER A 182 12.35 -30.03 -9.35
C SER A 182 12.84 -31.35 -9.86
N MET A 183 12.51 -31.71 -11.10
CA MET A 183 12.98 -32.88 -11.80
C MET A 183 13.93 -32.54 -12.98
N GLY A 184 14.38 -31.26 -13.02
CA GLY A 184 15.24 -30.77 -14.10
C GLY A 184 14.41 -30.30 -15.31
N THR A 185 15.09 -30.16 -16.46
CA THR A 185 14.52 -29.57 -17.69
C THR A 185 14.00 -30.62 -18.67
N GLU A 186 14.29 -31.91 -18.46
CA GLU A 186 13.92 -33.02 -19.36
C GLU A 186 12.56 -33.65 -19.00
N ALA A 187 12.03 -33.35 -17.82
CA ALA A 187 10.78 -33.92 -17.33
C ALA A 187 9.56 -33.15 -17.87
N ASP A 188 8.44 -33.85 -18.08
CA ASP A 188 7.16 -33.19 -18.43
C ASP A 188 6.65 -32.37 -17.23
N PRO A 189 6.24 -31.12 -17.44
CA PRO A 189 5.63 -30.29 -16.38
C PRO A 189 4.47 -30.96 -15.62
N VAL A 190 3.70 -31.81 -16.30
CA VAL A 190 2.61 -32.61 -15.72
C VAL A 190 3.14 -33.59 -14.69
N ASP A 191 4.21 -34.31 -15.04
CA ASP A 191 4.84 -35.29 -14.16
C ASP A 191 5.49 -34.61 -12.94
N ILE A 192 6.10 -33.44 -13.14
CA ILE A 192 6.67 -32.64 -12.05
C ILE A 192 5.58 -32.25 -11.06
N ALA A 193 4.45 -31.76 -11.57
CA ALA A 193 3.33 -31.31 -10.72
C ALA A 193 2.74 -32.51 -9.93
N ALA A 194 2.51 -33.66 -10.60
CA ALA A 194 2.02 -34.88 -9.96
C ALA A 194 2.98 -35.43 -8.89
N ALA A 195 4.28 -35.49 -9.21
CA ALA A 195 5.32 -35.94 -8.28
C ALA A 195 5.48 -34.98 -7.09
N ALA A 196 5.31 -33.67 -7.30
CA ALA A 196 5.34 -32.69 -6.21
C ALA A 196 4.15 -32.86 -5.22
N VAL A 197 2.95 -33.14 -5.74
CA VAL A 197 1.78 -33.43 -4.91
C VAL A 197 1.99 -34.73 -4.13
N GLN A 198 2.52 -35.76 -4.77
CA GLN A 198 2.82 -37.03 -4.09
C GLN A 198 3.87 -36.85 -2.99
N LYS A 199 4.97 -36.16 -3.30
CA LYS A 199 6.00 -35.80 -2.30
C LYS A 199 5.42 -35.00 -1.13
N ALA A 200 4.48 -34.09 -1.40
CA ALA A 200 3.84 -33.32 -0.35
C ALA A 200 3.05 -34.22 0.60
N LYS A 201 2.32 -35.21 0.09
CA LYS A 201 1.61 -36.21 0.91
C LYS A 201 2.57 -37.06 1.72
N ASP A 202 3.66 -37.56 1.11
CA ASP A 202 4.62 -38.44 1.75
C ASP A 202 5.43 -37.76 2.87
N GLU A 203 5.79 -36.49 2.68
CA GLU A 203 6.60 -35.71 3.61
C GLU A 203 5.78 -34.76 4.52
N GLY A 204 4.44 -34.78 4.39
CA GLY A 204 3.53 -34.03 5.24
C GLY A 204 3.60 -32.51 5.04
N TYR A 205 3.63 -32.05 3.78
CA TYR A 205 3.34 -30.66 3.41
C TYR A 205 1.83 -30.47 3.33
N ASP A 206 1.36 -29.28 3.71
CA ASP A 206 -0.06 -28.93 3.67
C ASP A 206 -0.43 -28.07 2.45
N THR A 207 0.57 -27.55 1.74
CA THR A 207 0.35 -26.67 0.58
C THR A 207 1.41 -26.92 -0.47
N VAL A 208 0.98 -27.07 -1.74
CA VAL A 208 1.86 -27.16 -2.91
C VAL A 208 1.58 -25.97 -3.83
N LEU A 209 2.61 -25.21 -4.14
CA LEU A 209 2.54 -24.12 -5.12
C LEU A 209 3.26 -24.56 -6.39
N VAL A 210 2.55 -24.67 -7.50
CA VAL A 210 3.09 -25.09 -8.80
C VAL A 210 3.39 -23.86 -9.64
N ASP A 211 4.67 -23.56 -9.84
CA ASP A 211 5.14 -22.48 -10.73
C ASP A 211 5.27 -23.02 -12.15
N THR A 212 4.39 -22.60 -13.07
CA THR A 212 4.34 -23.07 -14.44
C THR A 212 5.09 -22.16 -15.41
N ALA A 213 5.37 -22.69 -16.58
CA ALA A 213 5.93 -21.93 -17.68
C ALA A 213 5.02 -20.73 -18.07
N GLY A 214 5.63 -19.71 -18.62
CA GLY A 214 4.93 -18.59 -19.25
C GLY A 214 5.50 -18.35 -20.62
N ARG A 215 4.64 -18.18 -21.60
CA ARG A 215 5.00 -17.74 -22.96
C ARG A 215 4.72 -16.26 -23.14
N GLN A 216 5.31 -15.65 -24.16
CA GLN A 216 5.09 -14.21 -24.46
C GLN A 216 3.68 -13.92 -24.98
N VAL A 217 3.09 -14.92 -25.63
CA VAL A 217 1.76 -14.82 -26.24
C VAL A 217 0.93 -16.01 -25.77
N ILE A 218 -0.38 -15.82 -25.73
CA ILE A 218 -1.36 -16.89 -25.49
C ILE A 218 -1.40 -17.75 -26.74
N ASP A 219 -0.94 -18.99 -26.63
CA ASP A 219 -1.00 -19.99 -27.68
C ASP A 219 -1.70 -21.27 -27.22
N ALA A 220 -2.07 -22.13 -28.17
CA ALA A 220 -2.78 -23.36 -27.87
C ALA A 220 -1.94 -24.33 -27.05
N GLU A 221 -0.62 -24.38 -27.27
CA GLU A 221 0.28 -25.29 -26.57
C GLU A 221 0.38 -24.97 -25.07
N LEU A 222 0.49 -23.66 -24.73
CA LEU A 222 0.49 -23.23 -23.33
C LEU A 222 -0.83 -23.60 -22.64
N MET A 223 -1.95 -23.36 -23.33
CA MET A 223 -3.27 -23.62 -22.76
C MET A 223 -3.52 -25.13 -22.57
N ASP A 224 -3.03 -25.96 -23.51
CA ASP A 224 -3.15 -27.41 -23.40
C ASP A 224 -2.25 -27.97 -22.30
N GLU A 225 -1.03 -27.45 -22.15
CA GLU A 225 -0.15 -27.81 -21.04
C GLU A 225 -0.80 -27.50 -19.68
N LEU A 226 -1.31 -26.29 -19.52
CA LEU A 226 -1.98 -25.90 -18.29
C LEU A 226 -3.23 -26.74 -17.99
N ARG A 227 -4.02 -27.11 -19.03
CA ARG A 227 -5.16 -28.02 -18.86
C ARG A 227 -4.72 -29.39 -18.39
N ARG A 228 -3.69 -29.97 -19.02
CA ARG A 228 -3.14 -31.27 -18.65
C ARG A 228 -2.65 -31.28 -17.20
N ILE A 229 -1.91 -30.23 -16.79
CA ILE A 229 -1.48 -30.08 -15.39
C ILE A 229 -2.72 -30.03 -14.50
N LYS A 230 -3.68 -29.17 -14.81
CA LYS A 230 -4.90 -28.99 -14.00
C LYS A 230 -5.71 -30.28 -13.86
N GLU A 231 -5.90 -31.03 -14.96
CA GLU A 231 -6.63 -32.29 -14.95
C GLU A 231 -5.91 -33.35 -14.13
N THR A 232 -4.56 -33.36 -14.13
CA THR A 232 -3.76 -34.36 -13.43
C THR A 232 -3.69 -34.09 -11.92
N VAL A 233 -3.48 -32.83 -11.49
CA VAL A 233 -3.30 -32.52 -10.07
C VAL A 233 -4.58 -32.03 -9.39
N ASN A 234 -5.64 -31.75 -10.17
CA ASN A 234 -6.92 -31.21 -9.70
C ASN A 234 -6.73 -30.11 -8.63
N PRO A 235 -6.15 -28.94 -8.99
CA PRO A 235 -5.77 -27.94 -8.02
C PRO A 235 -7.00 -27.33 -7.36
N ASP A 236 -6.90 -27.07 -6.06
CA ASP A 236 -7.91 -26.32 -5.28
C ASP A 236 -8.01 -24.88 -5.77
N GLU A 237 -6.87 -24.36 -6.25
CA GLU A 237 -6.79 -23.00 -6.76
C GLU A 237 -6.00 -22.94 -8.06
N THR A 238 -6.55 -22.23 -9.04
CA THR A 238 -5.85 -21.84 -10.26
C THR A 238 -5.75 -20.32 -10.29
N LEU A 239 -4.58 -19.78 -9.95
CA LEU A 239 -4.38 -18.33 -9.82
C LEU A 239 -3.69 -17.77 -11.06
N LEU A 240 -4.32 -16.80 -11.69
CA LEU A 240 -3.71 -16.06 -12.79
C LEU A 240 -2.83 -14.93 -12.23
N VAL A 241 -1.56 -14.97 -12.57
CA VAL A 241 -0.60 -13.90 -12.25
C VAL A 241 -0.59 -12.89 -13.39
N VAL A 242 -1.01 -11.66 -13.09
CA VAL A 242 -1.16 -10.56 -14.05
C VAL A 242 -0.27 -9.40 -13.63
N ASP A 243 0.46 -8.84 -14.58
CA ASP A 243 1.21 -7.61 -14.41
C ASP A 243 0.25 -6.41 -14.43
N ALA A 244 0.19 -5.65 -13.35
CA ALA A 244 -0.67 -4.47 -13.27
C ALA A 244 -0.31 -3.39 -14.30
N MET A 245 0.92 -3.39 -14.81
CA MET A 245 1.36 -2.44 -15.82
C MET A 245 0.86 -2.78 -17.25
N THR A 246 0.24 -3.95 -17.46
CA THR A 246 -0.35 -4.30 -18.77
C THR A 246 -1.64 -3.53 -19.06
N GLY A 247 -2.19 -2.82 -18.08
CA GLY A 247 -3.33 -1.92 -18.30
C GLY A 247 -4.56 -2.64 -18.85
N GLN A 248 -5.11 -2.10 -19.96
CA GLN A 248 -6.33 -2.64 -20.58
C GLN A 248 -6.18 -4.08 -21.11
N GLU A 249 -4.98 -4.51 -21.48
CA GLU A 249 -4.73 -5.87 -21.98
C GLU A 249 -4.92 -6.93 -20.87
N ALA A 250 -4.73 -6.55 -19.59
CA ALA A 250 -4.97 -7.43 -18.46
C ALA A 250 -6.37 -8.07 -18.47
N ALA A 251 -7.39 -7.31 -18.90
CA ALA A 251 -8.76 -7.78 -19.01
C ALA A 251 -8.92 -8.88 -20.06
N SER A 252 -8.39 -8.65 -21.27
CA SER A 252 -8.45 -9.62 -22.37
C SER A 252 -7.66 -10.89 -22.05
N LEU A 253 -6.49 -10.73 -21.45
CA LEU A 253 -5.66 -11.83 -20.96
C LEU A 253 -6.43 -12.69 -19.93
N THR A 254 -7.03 -12.05 -18.94
CA THR A 254 -7.77 -12.75 -17.89
C THR A 254 -8.96 -13.53 -18.46
N ALA A 255 -9.71 -12.94 -19.39
CA ALA A 255 -10.81 -13.61 -20.07
C ALA A 255 -10.34 -14.84 -20.86
N ALA A 256 -9.19 -14.75 -21.55
CA ALA A 256 -8.64 -15.85 -22.33
C ALA A 256 -8.21 -17.01 -21.43
N PHE A 257 -7.53 -16.74 -20.33
CA PHE A 257 -7.13 -17.78 -19.37
C PHE A 257 -8.35 -18.39 -18.64
N ASP A 258 -9.35 -17.58 -18.27
CA ASP A 258 -10.55 -18.11 -17.62
C ASP A 258 -11.33 -19.03 -18.56
N ASN A 259 -11.50 -18.65 -19.82
CA ASN A 259 -12.17 -19.49 -20.82
C ASN A 259 -11.40 -20.78 -21.14
N ALA A 260 -10.06 -20.74 -21.17
CA ALA A 260 -9.24 -21.87 -21.56
C ALA A 260 -9.00 -22.87 -20.44
N VAL A 261 -8.68 -22.39 -19.24
CA VAL A 261 -8.24 -23.20 -18.10
C VAL A 261 -9.20 -23.11 -16.94
N GLY A 262 -9.98 -22.03 -16.81
CA GLY A 262 -10.86 -21.75 -15.67
C GLY A 262 -10.03 -21.34 -14.45
N ILE A 263 -9.97 -20.05 -14.16
CA ILE A 263 -9.27 -19.51 -13.00
C ILE A 263 -10.18 -19.40 -11.78
N SER A 264 -9.61 -19.57 -10.59
CA SER A 264 -10.31 -19.36 -9.31
C SER A 264 -10.11 -17.95 -8.76
N GLY A 265 -9.04 -17.28 -9.18
CA GLY A 265 -8.69 -15.92 -8.76
C GLY A 265 -7.46 -15.38 -9.49
N ALA A 266 -7.07 -14.17 -9.13
CA ALA A 266 -5.90 -13.51 -9.70
C ALA A 266 -4.94 -12.97 -8.63
N ILE A 267 -3.66 -12.88 -9.00
CA ILE A 267 -2.61 -12.15 -8.28
C ILE A 267 -2.15 -11.01 -9.18
N LEU A 268 -2.28 -9.78 -8.73
CA LEU A 268 -1.75 -8.61 -9.43
C LEU A 268 -0.32 -8.35 -8.95
N THR A 269 0.63 -8.34 -9.88
CA THR A 269 2.03 -8.01 -9.61
C THR A 269 2.34 -6.58 -10.04
N LYS A 270 3.47 -6.03 -9.54
CA LYS A 270 3.99 -4.70 -9.91
C LYS A 270 3.00 -3.55 -9.68
N LEU A 271 2.14 -3.67 -8.69
CA LEU A 271 1.15 -2.63 -8.36
C LEU A 271 1.82 -1.33 -7.84
N ASP A 272 3.07 -1.39 -7.41
CA ASP A 272 3.91 -0.24 -7.09
C ASP A 272 4.18 0.65 -8.32
N GLY A 273 4.22 0.09 -9.53
CA GLY A 273 4.29 0.80 -10.80
C GLY A 273 2.96 1.39 -11.27
N ASP A 274 1.83 0.77 -10.92
CA ASP A 274 0.49 1.27 -11.25
C ASP A 274 0.02 2.27 -10.18
N SER A 275 0.04 3.55 -10.54
CA SER A 275 -0.34 4.62 -9.61
C SER A 275 -1.84 4.68 -9.31
N ARG A 276 -2.69 4.13 -10.18
CA ARG A 276 -4.15 4.32 -10.14
C ARG A 276 -4.96 3.05 -9.92
N GLY A 277 -4.38 1.86 -10.13
CA GLY A 277 -5.06 0.58 -9.90
C GLY A 277 -6.09 0.18 -10.96
N GLY A 278 -5.98 0.72 -12.17
CA GLY A 278 -6.92 0.45 -13.25
C GLY A 278 -6.95 -1.02 -13.69
N ALA A 279 -5.81 -1.71 -13.63
CA ALA A 279 -5.73 -3.13 -13.91
C ALA A 279 -6.60 -3.98 -12.96
N ALA A 280 -6.68 -3.61 -11.68
CA ALA A 280 -7.52 -4.33 -10.70
C ALA A 280 -9.00 -4.30 -11.08
N VAL A 281 -9.51 -3.10 -11.41
CA VAL A 281 -10.90 -2.93 -11.84
C VAL A 281 -11.16 -3.69 -13.13
N SER A 282 -10.21 -3.65 -14.08
CA SER A 282 -10.33 -4.31 -15.38
C SER A 282 -10.35 -5.83 -15.27
N VAL A 283 -9.43 -6.41 -14.50
CA VAL A 283 -9.34 -7.88 -14.25
C VAL A 283 -10.62 -8.39 -13.59
N ARG A 284 -11.06 -7.76 -12.52
CA ARG A 284 -12.27 -8.17 -11.78
C ARG A 284 -13.53 -7.92 -12.60
N GLY A 285 -13.64 -6.76 -13.25
CA GLY A 285 -14.83 -6.37 -14.03
C GLY A 285 -15.09 -7.25 -15.26
N VAL A 286 -14.02 -7.82 -15.86
CA VAL A 286 -14.16 -8.71 -17.03
C VAL A 286 -14.35 -10.15 -16.63
N SER A 287 -13.57 -10.67 -15.67
CA SER A 287 -13.61 -12.09 -15.31
C SER A 287 -14.67 -12.43 -14.26
N GLY A 288 -15.11 -11.46 -13.47
CA GLY A 288 -15.92 -11.72 -12.28
C GLY A 288 -15.17 -12.48 -11.17
N LYS A 289 -13.91 -12.89 -11.39
CA LYS A 289 -13.10 -13.66 -10.43
C LYS A 289 -12.43 -12.75 -9.41
N PRO A 290 -12.28 -13.20 -8.14
CA PRO A 290 -11.66 -12.38 -7.12
C PRO A 290 -10.17 -12.15 -7.38
N ILE A 291 -9.71 -10.96 -7.05
CA ILE A 291 -8.27 -10.72 -6.88
C ILE A 291 -7.96 -11.16 -5.45
N LYS A 292 -7.00 -12.08 -5.29
CA LYS A 292 -6.65 -12.62 -3.97
C LYS A 292 -5.48 -11.88 -3.34
N PHE A 293 -4.47 -11.56 -4.15
CA PHE A 293 -3.26 -10.90 -3.67
C PHE A 293 -2.79 -9.81 -4.62
N VAL A 294 -2.02 -8.89 -4.06
CA VAL A 294 -1.33 -7.81 -4.78
C VAL A 294 0.14 -7.73 -4.38
N GLY A 295 1.01 -7.64 -5.37
CA GLY A 295 2.43 -7.36 -5.18
C GLY A 295 2.67 -5.86 -5.13
N THR A 296 3.13 -5.36 -3.99
CA THR A 296 3.29 -3.94 -3.68
C THR A 296 4.72 -3.45 -3.77
N GLY A 297 5.66 -4.29 -4.21
CA GLY A 297 7.07 -3.96 -4.36
C GLY A 297 7.90 -5.14 -4.86
N GLU A 298 9.22 -4.99 -4.90
CA GLU A 298 10.15 -6.00 -5.43
C GLU A 298 10.58 -7.04 -4.39
N LYS A 299 10.58 -6.70 -3.10
CA LYS A 299 11.05 -7.55 -2.03
C LYS A 299 10.13 -8.74 -1.80
N THR A 300 10.66 -9.83 -1.26
CA THR A 300 9.89 -11.06 -1.00
C THR A 300 8.68 -10.85 -0.06
N PRO A 301 8.73 -10.03 1.01
CA PRO A 301 7.57 -9.78 1.84
C PRO A 301 6.53 -8.81 1.23
N ASP A 302 6.82 -8.19 0.07
CA ASP A 302 5.92 -7.22 -0.56
C ASP A 302 4.77 -7.93 -1.31
N LEU A 303 3.98 -8.75 -0.60
CA LEU A 303 2.74 -9.37 -1.06
C LEU A 303 1.67 -9.18 0.00
N GLU A 304 0.55 -8.60 -0.38
CA GLU A 304 -0.57 -8.32 0.52
C GLU A 304 -1.85 -8.96 -0.01
N PRO A 305 -2.80 -9.39 0.85
CA PRO A 305 -4.14 -9.71 0.42
C PRO A 305 -4.81 -8.51 -0.27
N PHE A 306 -5.70 -8.79 -1.20
CA PHE A 306 -6.43 -7.74 -1.88
C PHE A 306 -7.59 -7.24 -1.01
N TYR A 307 -7.62 -5.94 -0.74
CA TYR A 307 -8.67 -5.25 -0.01
C TYR A 307 -9.43 -4.31 -0.93
N PRO A 308 -10.68 -4.60 -1.30
CA PRO A 308 -11.48 -3.79 -2.22
C PRO A 308 -11.61 -2.33 -1.80
N ASP A 309 -11.82 -2.07 -0.52
CA ASP A 309 -12.00 -0.74 0.06
C ASP A 309 -10.74 0.13 -0.04
N ARG A 310 -9.57 -0.46 0.18
CA ARG A 310 -8.28 0.23 0.02
C ARG A 310 -8.03 0.58 -1.45
N MET A 311 -8.36 -0.34 -2.35
CA MET A 311 -8.20 -0.12 -3.78
C MET A 311 -9.18 0.94 -4.30
N ALA A 312 -10.46 0.92 -3.87
CA ALA A 312 -11.44 1.96 -4.22
C ALA A 312 -10.97 3.35 -3.77
N SER A 313 -10.47 3.46 -2.53
CA SER A 313 -9.91 4.70 -1.98
C SER A 313 -8.70 5.20 -2.79
N ARG A 314 -7.82 4.28 -3.22
CA ARG A 314 -6.63 4.58 -4.03
C ARG A 314 -7.01 5.11 -5.42
N ILE A 315 -7.97 4.49 -6.09
CA ILE A 315 -8.46 4.90 -7.41
C ILE A 315 -9.07 6.30 -7.35
N LEU A 316 -9.80 6.62 -6.29
CA LEU A 316 -10.40 7.93 -6.08
C LEU A 316 -9.40 9.00 -5.59
N GLY A 317 -8.12 8.64 -5.42
CA GLY A 317 -7.09 9.56 -4.91
C GLY A 317 -7.26 9.93 -3.44
N MET A 318 -8.06 9.17 -2.69
CA MET A 318 -8.26 9.37 -1.25
C MET A 318 -7.09 8.83 -0.42
N GLY A 319 -6.13 8.15 -1.05
CA GLY A 319 -5.00 7.52 -0.41
C GLY A 319 -5.35 6.21 0.32
N ASP A 320 -4.33 5.51 0.76
CA ASP A 320 -4.48 4.28 1.57
C ASP A 320 -3.91 4.51 2.97
N VAL A 321 -4.65 5.27 3.77
CA VAL A 321 -4.25 5.63 5.14
C VAL A 321 -4.20 4.40 6.05
N ILE A 322 -5.05 3.41 5.81
CA ILE A 322 -5.13 2.20 6.64
C ILE A 322 -3.86 1.37 6.48
N SER A 323 -3.45 1.07 5.24
CA SER A 323 -2.18 0.37 4.98
C SER A 323 -0.97 1.13 5.52
N LEU A 324 -0.99 2.47 5.48
CA LEU A 324 0.06 3.29 6.05
C LEU A 324 0.14 3.11 7.58
N VAL A 325 -0.99 3.13 8.27
CA VAL A 325 -1.07 2.95 9.72
C VAL A 325 -0.66 1.52 10.11
N GLU A 326 -1.10 0.51 9.39
CA GLU A 326 -0.72 -0.89 9.64
C GLU A 326 0.78 -1.12 9.44
N LYS A 327 1.36 -0.61 8.36
CA LYS A 327 2.82 -0.69 8.14
C LYS A 327 3.59 0.05 9.23
N ALA A 328 3.10 1.21 9.66
CA ALA A 328 3.69 1.93 10.80
C ALA A 328 3.57 1.13 12.10
N ALA A 329 2.43 0.52 12.36
CA ALA A 329 2.20 -0.28 13.56
C ALA A 329 3.05 -1.57 13.60
N ALA A 330 3.25 -2.23 12.44
CA ALA A 330 4.07 -3.44 12.36
C ALA A 330 5.56 -3.20 12.66
N GLU A 331 6.07 -1.99 12.35
CA GLU A 331 7.48 -1.62 12.57
C GLU A 331 7.76 -1.00 13.94
N VAL A 332 6.72 -0.62 14.71
CA VAL A 332 6.85 0.01 16.02
C VAL A 332 6.38 -0.95 17.10
N SER A 333 7.29 -1.39 17.97
CA SER A 333 6.88 -2.15 19.16
C SER A 333 6.11 -1.26 20.13
N ASP A 334 5.14 -1.83 20.87
CA ASP A 334 4.35 -1.12 21.88
C ASP A 334 5.26 -0.43 22.93
N ALA A 335 6.40 -1.06 23.25
CA ALA A 335 7.40 -0.51 24.15
C ALA A 335 8.12 0.72 23.58
N ASP A 336 8.39 0.74 22.28
CA ASP A 336 9.01 1.88 21.60
C ASP A 336 8.03 3.01 21.37
N ALA A 337 6.75 2.69 21.05
CA ALA A 337 5.67 3.66 20.99
C ALA A 337 5.46 4.39 22.32
N ALA A 338 5.41 3.65 23.44
CA ALA A 338 5.29 4.22 24.78
C ALA A 338 6.50 5.10 25.18
N LYS A 339 7.73 4.67 24.84
CA LYS A 339 8.94 5.48 25.06
C LYS A 339 8.94 6.75 24.23
N MET A 340 8.51 6.66 22.98
CA MET A 340 8.44 7.81 22.06
C MET A 340 7.39 8.81 22.53
N GLN A 341 6.22 8.33 22.97
CA GLN A 341 5.18 9.16 23.57
C GLN A 341 5.67 9.88 24.82
N LYS A 342 6.39 9.17 25.71
CA LYS A 342 6.98 9.78 26.91
C LYS A 342 8.03 10.85 26.57
N LYS A 343 8.93 10.58 25.62
CA LYS A 343 9.93 11.56 25.15
C LYS A 343 9.28 12.76 24.45
N MET A 344 8.17 12.57 23.74
CA MET A 344 7.38 13.65 23.17
C MET A 344 6.76 14.50 24.28
N MET A 345 6.27 13.89 25.37
CA MET A 345 5.74 14.62 26.54
C MET A 345 6.82 15.42 27.27
N ASP A 346 8.04 14.88 27.34
CA ASP A 346 9.18 15.52 28.05
C ASP A 346 9.93 16.54 27.19
N ALA A 347 9.50 16.80 25.94
CA ALA A 347 10.14 17.69 24.95
C ALA A 347 11.65 17.41 24.73
N SER A 348 12.09 16.16 24.97
CA SER A 348 13.49 15.72 24.94
C SER A 348 13.83 15.00 23.63
N PHE A 349 13.60 15.65 22.48
CA PHE A 349 13.92 15.09 21.17
C PHE A 349 15.42 15.21 20.87
N ASP A 350 16.09 14.06 20.70
CA ASP A 350 17.53 13.94 20.43
C ASP A 350 17.83 13.40 19.01
N PHE A 351 19.13 13.31 18.62
CA PHE A 351 19.53 12.79 17.33
C PHE A 351 19.33 11.28 17.17
N ASP A 352 19.33 10.51 18.23
CA ASP A 352 19.00 9.08 18.19
C ASP A 352 17.49 8.88 17.89
N ASP A 353 16.63 9.77 18.40
CA ASP A 353 15.19 9.76 18.08
C ASP A 353 14.93 10.15 16.61
N PHE A 354 15.69 11.13 16.10
CA PHE A 354 15.65 11.49 14.68
C PHE A 354 16.07 10.33 13.79
N LEU A 355 17.14 9.62 14.16
CA LEU A 355 17.63 8.46 13.44
C LEU A 355 16.59 7.33 13.41
N LYS A 356 15.93 7.07 14.53
CA LYS A 356 14.87 6.07 14.63
C LYS A 356 13.68 6.42 13.73
N GLN A 357 13.22 7.68 13.73
CA GLN A 357 12.14 8.13 12.85
C GLN A 357 12.52 7.99 11.37
N THR A 358 13.73 8.39 11.01
CA THR A 358 14.22 8.27 9.63
C THR A 358 14.34 6.81 9.19
N SER A 359 14.84 5.94 10.09
CA SER A 359 14.92 4.49 9.88
C SER A 359 13.54 3.86 9.73
N LEU A 360 12.54 4.28 10.53
CA LEU A 360 11.17 3.80 10.44
C LEU A 360 10.58 4.10 9.06
N VAL A 361 10.70 5.35 8.59
CA VAL A 361 10.24 5.75 7.26
C VAL A 361 10.94 4.94 6.15
N SER A 362 12.24 4.69 6.29
CA SER A 362 13.02 3.89 5.33
C SER A 362 12.58 2.41 5.31
N LYS A 363 12.20 1.85 6.46
CA LYS A 363 11.70 0.46 6.60
C LYS A 363 10.28 0.29 6.05
N MET A 364 9.43 1.32 6.13
CA MET A 364 8.08 1.31 5.57
C MET A 364 8.05 1.22 4.03
N GLY A 365 9.19 1.17 3.36
CA GLY A 365 9.33 1.09 1.92
C GLY A 365 9.90 2.37 1.30
N SER A 366 9.76 2.52 -0.04
CA SER A 366 10.24 3.74 -0.68
C SER A 366 9.39 4.95 -0.26
N LEU A 367 10.03 6.11 -0.09
CA LEU A 367 9.32 7.38 0.17
C LEU A 367 8.21 7.66 -0.86
N ALA A 368 8.42 7.20 -2.10
CA ALA A 368 7.44 7.25 -3.17
C ALA A 368 6.20 6.40 -2.85
N GLY A 369 6.39 5.20 -2.27
CA GLY A 369 5.29 4.34 -1.83
C GLY A 369 4.48 4.98 -0.71
N VAL A 370 5.17 5.49 0.32
CA VAL A 370 4.52 6.17 1.46
C VAL A 370 3.76 7.43 1.03
N ALA A 371 4.33 8.25 0.15
CA ALA A 371 3.67 9.46 -0.36
C ALA A 371 2.41 9.16 -1.18
N LYS A 372 2.37 8.03 -1.91
CA LYS A 372 1.17 7.58 -2.64
C LYS A 372 0.02 7.17 -1.70
N MET A 373 0.32 6.79 -0.46
CA MET A 373 -0.68 6.40 0.55
C MET A 373 -1.31 7.61 1.26
N ILE A 374 -0.68 8.80 1.18
CA ILE A 374 -1.21 10.01 1.82
C ILE A 374 -2.17 10.73 0.88
N PRO A 375 -3.42 11.03 1.30
CA PRO A 375 -4.39 11.75 0.50
C PRO A 375 -3.85 13.09 0.00
N GLY A 376 -3.98 13.38 -1.31
CA GLY A 376 -3.55 14.63 -1.93
C GLY A 376 -2.05 14.76 -2.20
N MET A 377 -1.21 13.83 -1.76
CA MET A 377 0.26 13.88 -1.96
C MET A 377 0.74 13.14 -3.22
N ALA A 378 -0.04 12.20 -3.72
CA ALA A 378 0.33 11.35 -4.87
C ALA A 378 0.68 12.12 -6.16
N GLY A 379 0.14 13.34 -6.35
CA GLY A 379 0.44 14.21 -7.50
C GLY A 379 1.33 15.42 -7.20
N ALA A 380 1.61 15.70 -5.92
CA ALA A 380 2.29 16.94 -5.51
C ALA A 380 3.83 16.85 -5.58
N LEU A 381 4.40 15.65 -5.52
CA LEU A 381 5.84 15.43 -5.51
C LEU A 381 6.27 14.63 -6.75
N SER A 382 7.11 15.23 -7.60
CA SER A 382 7.71 14.50 -8.72
C SER A 382 8.74 13.49 -8.21
N ASN A 383 8.94 12.39 -8.95
CA ASN A 383 9.91 11.34 -8.62
C ASN A 383 11.33 11.89 -8.41
N SER A 384 11.71 12.98 -9.10
CA SER A 384 13.01 13.62 -8.92
C SER A 384 13.16 14.26 -7.54
N LYS A 385 12.12 14.94 -7.03
CA LYS A 385 12.11 15.52 -5.69
C LYS A 385 12.15 14.46 -4.60
N MET A 386 11.51 13.31 -4.81
CA MET A 386 11.54 12.20 -3.87
C MET A 386 12.91 11.55 -3.76
N ASN A 387 13.59 11.34 -4.88
CA ASN A 387 14.97 10.87 -4.89
C ASN A 387 15.93 11.85 -4.20
N GLU A 388 15.65 13.13 -4.27
CA GLU A 388 16.43 14.18 -3.60
C GLU A 388 16.25 14.13 -2.07
N VAL A 389 15.02 13.92 -1.61
CA VAL A 389 14.69 13.71 -0.17
C VAL A 389 15.36 12.43 0.35
N GLU A 390 15.32 11.33 -0.39
CA GLU A 390 15.95 10.08 0.01
C GLU A 390 17.49 10.22 0.11
N LYS A 391 18.12 10.87 -0.87
CA LYS A 391 19.57 11.20 -0.79
C LYS A 391 19.88 12.06 0.42
N ARG A 392 19.01 13.01 0.75
CA ARG A 392 19.17 13.88 1.91
C ARG A 392 19.03 13.12 3.23
N MET A 393 18.07 12.18 3.32
CA MET A 393 17.95 11.31 4.49
C MET A 393 19.21 10.47 4.72
N LYS A 394 19.78 9.87 3.68
CA LYS A 394 21.06 9.13 3.76
C LYS A 394 22.23 10.01 4.22
N LYS A 395 22.30 11.25 3.76
CA LYS A 395 23.33 12.22 4.22
C LYS A 395 23.16 12.55 5.72
N ASN A 396 21.93 12.78 6.15
CA ASN A 396 21.61 13.07 7.54
C ASN A 396 21.95 11.88 8.45
N GLU A 397 21.66 10.67 8.01
CA GLU A 397 22.03 9.42 8.71
C GLU A 397 23.56 9.29 8.84
N ALA A 398 24.32 9.53 7.77
CA ALA A 398 25.78 9.51 7.79
C ALA A 398 26.35 10.53 8.79
N MET A 399 25.77 11.74 8.86
CA MET A 399 26.17 12.75 9.84
C MET A 399 25.90 12.31 11.28
N ILE A 400 24.72 11.75 11.56
CA ILE A 400 24.40 11.27 12.91
C ILE A 400 25.31 10.10 13.31
N ASN A 401 25.61 9.19 12.38
CA ASN A 401 26.54 8.08 12.64
C ASN A 401 27.98 8.57 12.93
N SER A 402 28.36 9.74 12.42
CA SER A 402 29.64 10.38 12.71
C SER A 402 29.70 11.14 14.03
N MET A 403 28.57 11.28 14.74
CA MET A 403 28.48 11.89 16.06
C MET A 403 28.89 10.91 17.16
N THR A 404 29.46 11.43 18.25
CA THR A 404 29.66 10.65 19.48
C THR A 404 28.32 10.40 20.19
N LYS A 405 28.26 9.36 21.04
CA LYS A 405 27.05 9.06 21.83
C LYS A 405 26.60 10.25 22.68
N LYS A 406 27.55 11.05 23.21
CA LYS A 406 27.23 12.25 24.00
C LYS A 406 26.61 13.35 23.14
N GLU A 407 27.07 13.54 21.93
CA GLU A 407 26.54 14.54 21.00
C GLU A 407 25.17 14.15 20.48
N ARG A 408 24.92 12.86 20.24
CA ARG A 408 23.60 12.36 19.84
C ARG A 408 22.54 12.55 20.93
N ALA A 409 22.89 12.27 22.18
CA ALA A 409 21.98 12.42 23.31
C ALA A 409 21.79 13.90 23.76
N ASN A 410 22.74 14.80 23.44
CA ASN A 410 22.69 16.21 23.87
C ASN A 410 22.85 17.17 22.68
N PRO A 411 21.79 17.45 21.95
CA PRO A 411 21.82 18.35 20.79
C PRO A 411 22.36 19.75 21.09
N GLU A 412 22.22 20.22 22.31
CA GLU A 412 22.67 21.55 22.73
C GLU A 412 24.21 21.73 22.57
N LEU A 413 24.99 20.63 22.64
CA LEU A 413 26.43 20.67 22.40
C LEU A 413 26.79 21.08 20.97
N LEU A 414 25.87 20.91 20.02
CA LEU A 414 26.05 21.27 18.63
C LEU A 414 25.34 22.58 18.25
N LEU A 415 24.23 22.91 18.95
CA LEU A 415 23.36 24.03 18.62
C LEU A 415 23.74 25.33 19.36
N THR A 416 24.14 25.23 20.63
CA THR A 416 24.31 26.41 21.50
C THR A 416 25.69 26.54 22.12
N ASP A 417 26.49 25.47 22.17
CA ASP A 417 27.83 25.51 22.78
C ASP A 417 28.81 26.26 21.85
N ARG A 418 29.78 26.97 22.47
CA ARG A 418 30.89 27.65 21.80
C ARG A 418 31.71 26.70 20.92
N SER A 419 31.83 25.43 21.28
CA SER A 419 32.52 24.39 20.49
C SER A 419 31.66 23.77 19.38
N GLY A 420 30.39 24.16 19.26
CA GLY A 420 29.43 23.59 18.32
C GLY A 420 29.91 23.62 16.89
N ARG A 421 30.47 24.74 16.44
CA ARG A 421 30.96 24.90 15.05
C ARG A 421 32.08 23.89 14.70
N SER A 422 33.08 23.72 15.57
CA SER A 422 34.18 22.78 15.32
C SER A 422 33.73 21.32 15.40
N ARG A 423 32.71 21.02 16.23
CA ARG A 423 32.08 19.68 16.29
C ARG A 423 31.31 19.38 15.01
N VAL A 424 30.49 20.33 14.50
CA VAL A 424 29.75 20.19 13.23
C VAL A 424 30.71 20.00 12.06
N GLU A 425 31.83 20.75 12.02
CA GLU A 425 32.86 20.58 11.00
C GLU A 425 33.49 19.18 11.02
N ARG A 426 33.84 18.68 12.20
CA ARG A 426 34.36 17.31 12.40
C ARG A 426 33.34 16.25 11.96
N ILE A 427 32.06 16.42 12.33
CA ILE A 427 30.97 15.50 11.99
C ILE A 427 30.76 15.48 10.47
N ALA A 428 30.68 16.64 9.82
CA ALA A 428 30.52 16.76 8.37
C ALA A 428 31.70 16.08 7.64
N LYS A 429 32.94 16.35 8.07
CA LYS A 429 34.13 15.70 7.53
C LYS A 429 34.12 14.19 7.70
N GLY A 430 33.66 13.69 8.88
CA GLY A 430 33.51 12.26 9.17
C GLY A 430 32.45 11.58 8.30
N ALA A 431 31.42 12.32 7.91
CA ALA A 431 30.37 11.87 6.98
C ALA A 431 30.75 12.02 5.48
N GLY A 432 31.94 12.58 5.17
CA GLY A 432 32.35 12.85 3.78
C GLY A 432 31.60 14.01 3.12
N LEU A 433 31.06 14.94 3.92
CA LEU A 433 30.21 16.04 3.48
C LEU A 433 30.87 17.40 3.76
N PRO A 434 30.58 18.45 2.96
CA PRO A 434 31.05 19.81 3.23
C PRO A 434 30.42 20.39 4.50
N PHE A 435 31.07 21.37 5.11
CA PHE A 435 30.65 22.01 6.34
C PHE A 435 29.23 22.64 6.23
N GLU A 436 28.94 23.22 5.06
CA GLU A 436 27.64 23.85 4.77
C GLU A 436 26.46 22.88 4.92
N GLU A 437 26.63 21.63 4.49
CA GLU A 437 25.63 20.58 4.65
C GLU A 437 25.41 20.24 6.14
N GLY A 438 26.47 20.25 6.95
CA GLY A 438 26.39 20.09 8.40
C GLY A 438 25.59 21.22 9.06
N VAL A 439 25.82 22.46 8.68
CA VAL A 439 25.07 23.62 9.18
C VAL A 439 23.60 23.55 8.76
N GLN A 440 23.34 23.15 7.53
CA GLN A 440 21.99 22.99 7.02
C GLN A 440 21.23 21.92 7.80
N PHE A 441 21.85 20.77 8.05
CA PHE A 441 21.25 19.70 8.87
C PHE A 441 20.93 20.17 10.28
N MET A 442 21.82 20.93 10.95
CA MET A 442 21.55 21.50 12.28
C MET A 442 20.33 22.44 12.27
N SER A 443 20.21 23.26 11.21
CA SER A 443 19.06 24.16 11.04
C SER A 443 17.74 23.39 10.84
N GLU A 444 17.76 22.31 10.08
CA GLU A 444 16.59 21.46 9.86
C GLU A 444 16.17 20.74 11.12
N PHE A 445 17.12 20.15 11.84
CA PHE A 445 16.88 19.51 13.13
C PHE A 445 16.27 20.48 14.14
N GLN A 446 16.78 21.71 14.23
CA GLN A 446 16.23 22.74 15.12
C GLN A 446 14.81 23.17 14.74
N LYS A 447 14.51 23.30 13.45
CA LYS A 447 13.15 23.61 12.96
C LYS A 447 12.18 22.49 13.37
N MET A 448 12.59 21.23 13.24
CA MET A 448 11.77 20.09 13.61
C MET A 448 11.52 20.02 15.13
N ARG A 449 12.55 20.22 15.97
CA ARG A 449 12.37 20.35 17.43
C ARG A 449 11.37 21.45 17.80
N THR A 450 11.47 22.59 17.14
CA THR A 450 10.54 23.73 17.37
C THR A 450 9.12 23.38 16.96
N MET A 451 8.93 22.69 15.85
CA MET A 451 7.61 22.24 15.38
C MET A 451 7.00 21.22 16.36
N MET A 452 7.78 20.23 16.82
CA MET A 452 7.32 19.26 17.81
C MET A 452 6.95 19.92 19.15
N SER A 453 7.74 20.88 19.62
CA SER A 453 7.43 21.63 20.82
C SER A 453 6.13 22.47 20.70
N ARG A 454 5.83 23.01 19.53
CA ARG A 454 4.56 23.72 19.25
C ARG A 454 3.37 22.75 19.24
N MET A 455 3.51 21.58 18.61
CA MET A 455 2.48 20.56 18.54
C MET A 455 2.14 20.02 19.94
N GLN A 456 3.15 19.84 20.80
CA GLN A 456 2.96 19.48 22.21
C GLN A 456 2.14 20.52 22.98
N LYS A 457 2.42 21.81 22.80
CA LYS A 457 1.66 22.89 23.45
C LYS A 457 0.20 22.94 22.99
N GLN A 458 -0.09 22.53 21.74
CA GLN A 458 -1.46 22.44 21.24
C GLN A 458 -2.20 21.21 21.77
N MET A 459 -1.52 20.07 21.96
CA MET A 459 -2.14 18.84 22.51
C MET A 459 -2.28 18.87 24.04
N GLY A 460 -1.40 19.59 24.75
CA GLY A 460 -1.43 19.69 26.21
C GLY A 460 -2.35 20.78 26.78
N GLY A 461 -2.82 21.69 25.95
CA GLY A 461 -3.77 22.74 26.31
C GLY A 461 -5.15 22.41 25.72
N GLY A 462 -6.02 21.74 26.51
CA GLY A 462 -7.40 21.51 26.13
C GLY A 462 -8.12 22.85 25.88
N GLY A 463 -8.49 23.11 24.61
CA GLY A 463 -9.22 24.31 24.22
C GLY A 463 -9.56 24.30 22.74
N MET A 464 -10.81 24.07 22.43
CA MET A 464 -11.45 24.23 21.13
C MET A 464 -11.06 25.58 20.48
N GLY A 465 -10.61 25.52 19.23
CA GLY A 465 -10.50 26.73 18.38
C GLY A 465 -9.27 26.72 17.49
N GLY A 466 -9.41 26.30 16.25
CA GLY A 466 -8.32 26.44 15.29
C GLY A 466 -8.44 25.66 13.99
N GLU A 467 -9.59 25.69 13.33
CA GLU A 467 -9.72 25.17 11.94
C GLU A 467 -9.14 26.09 10.85
N GLU A 468 -8.59 27.25 11.20
CA GLU A 468 -8.15 28.24 10.21
C GLU A 468 -6.64 28.28 9.91
N GLU A 469 -5.77 27.51 10.58
CA GLU A 469 -4.31 27.63 10.42
C GLU A 469 -3.61 26.52 9.64
N MET A 470 -4.33 25.49 9.17
CA MET A 470 -3.74 24.40 8.34
C MET A 470 -3.56 24.74 6.84
N ALA A 471 -3.98 25.90 6.40
CA ALA A 471 -3.90 26.33 4.99
C ALA A 471 -2.57 27.02 4.59
N MET A 472 -1.60 27.15 5.48
CA MET A 472 -0.37 27.94 5.23
C MET A 472 0.96 27.16 5.28
N ALA A 473 0.97 25.86 5.00
CA ALA A 473 2.21 25.10 4.82
C ALA A 473 2.58 24.85 3.34
N GLY A 474 1.96 25.54 2.41
CA GLY A 474 2.37 25.61 1.01
C GLY A 474 3.16 26.89 0.75
N GLY A 475 4.47 26.75 0.46
CA GLY A 475 5.40 27.85 0.23
C GLY A 475 4.97 28.83 -0.87
N GLY A 476 4.43 29.98 -0.45
CA GLY A 476 4.23 31.15 -1.26
C GLY A 476 5.04 32.31 -0.70
N MET A 477 5.89 32.93 -1.51
CA MET A 477 6.63 34.15 -1.19
C MET A 477 5.69 35.24 -0.67
N PRO A 478 6.07 36.02 0.36
CA PRO A 478 5.26 37.12 0.81
C PRO A 478 5.22 38.23 -0.27
N PRO A 479 4.06 38.81 -0.55
CA PRO A 479 3.97 39.92 -1.50
C PRO A 479 4.70 41.16 -0.95
N THR A 480 5.60 41.70 -1.75
CA THR A 480 6.26 42.98 -1.53
C THR A 480 5.21 44.08 -1.53
N GLY A 481 4.61 44.34 -0.39
CA GLY A 481 3.67 45.42 -0.19
C GLY A 481 4.35 46.75 -0.04
N ASN A 482 4.09 47.63 -0.96
CA ASN A 482 4.62 49.00 -1.09
C ASN A 482 4.34 49.82 0.17
N ARG A 483 5.29 50.66 0.57
CA ARG A 483 5.34 51.50 1.78
C ARG A 483 4.16 52.49 1.94
N ALA A 484 3.32 52.63 0.89
CA ALA A 484 2.16 53.51 0.85
C ALA A 484 0.93 52.98 1.63
N SER A 485 0.72 51.68 1.74
CA SER A 485 -0.43 51.08 2.42
C SER A 485 -0.33 51.09 3.96
N ARG A 486 0.88 51.16 4.52
CA ARG A 486 1.09 51.27 5.99
C ARG A 486 0.75 52.66 6.56
N ARG A 487 0.69 53.71 5.74
CA ARG A 487 0.31 55.06 6.19
C ARG A 487 -1.19 55.26 6.27
N LYS A 488 -2.02 54.57 5.49
CA LYS A 488 -3.49 54.66 5.54
C LYS A 488 -4.08 53.96 6.76
N ALA A 489 -3.54 52.84 7.21
CA ALA A 489 -4.05 52.12 8.39
C ALA A 489 -3.78 52.85 9.71
N LYS A 490 -2.74 53.72 9.79
CA LYS A 490 -2.43 54.50 10.99
C LYS A 490 -3.28 55.77 11.12
N LYS A 491 -3.90 56.24 10.03
CA LYS A 491 -4.75 57.46 10.04
C LYS A 491 -6.18 57.17 10.45
N VAL A 492 -6.68 55.94 10.29
CA VAL A 492 -8.05 55.53 10.69
C VAL A 492 -8.16 55.26 12.20
N LYS A 493 -7.06 54.95 12.90
CA LYS A 493 -7.06 54.69 14.36
C LYS A 493 -6.92 55.94 15.23
N LYS A 494 -6.74 57.12 14.65
CA LYS A 494 -6.55 58.39 15.41
C LYS A 494 -7.75 59.37 15.32
N GLY A 495 -8.87 58.99 14.66
CA GLY A 495 -10.03 59.82 14.42
C GLY A 495 -11.28 59.53 15.29
N GLY A 496 -11.15 58.76 16.36
CA GLY A 496 -12.32 58.32 17.15
C GLY A 496 -12.18 58.54 18.64
N ARG A 497 -11.88 59.78 19.06
CA ARG A 497 -12.07 60.21 20.47
C ARG A 497 -12.18 61.75 20.51
N GLY A 498 -13.33 62.24 20.87
CA GLY A 498 -13.50 63.65 21.23
C GLY A 498 -14.92 64.18 21.04
N GLY A 499 -15.55 64.44 22.13
CA GLY A 499 -16.68 65.36 22.28
C GLY A 499 -18.05 64.69 22.45
N GLY A 500 -18.62 64.56 23.54
CA GLY A 500 -18.81 65.16 24.81
C GLY A 500 -19.74 66.33 24.83
N GLY A 501 -20.92 66.23 25.53
CA GLY A 501 -21.65 67.32 26.09
C GLY A 501 -22.86 67.86 25.26
N GLY A 502 -24.08 67.62 25.70
CA GLY A 502 -24.68 68.49 26.66
C GLY A 502 -26.01 69.12 26.24
N PHE A 503 -27.03 68.96 27.05
CA PHE A 503 -28.20 69.84 27.29
C PHE A 503 -29.27 70.02 26.19
N GLY A 504 -30.52 69.64 26.47
CA GLY A 504 -31.47 70.49 27.12
C GLY A 504 -32.83 70.46 26.44
N ARG A 505 -33.82 70.16 27.26
CA ARG A 505 -35.28 70.30 27.20
C ARG A 505 -36.07 69.18 26.56
#